data_e4baf7212c189fabdae24e0d3b89db3e
#
_entry.id   e4baf7212c189fabdae24e0d3b89db3e
#
_cell.length_a   1.000
_cell.length_b   1.000
_cell.length_c   1.000
_cell.angle_alpha   90.00
_cell.angle_beta   90.00
_cell.angle_gamma   90.00
#
_symmetry.space_group_name_H-M   'P 1'
#
loop_
_entity.id
_entity.type
_entity.pdbx_description
1 polymer ?
#
loop_
_entity_poly.entity_id
_entity_poly.type
_entity_poly.pdbx_seq_one_letter_code
_entity_poly.pdbx_strand_id
1 'polypeptide(L)'
;METTNNNYMKGFIPYAIAAGVLSLCGGFNAAVPANITTAWDMSQFLTFVTLAYSLGAAALAPIMGKLGDVLGRRTTLLVAMGLYTLGHLISAVLPDGSIYLLLLCRFMVGVGAAGIAPVVMAYIMMEFPPEKMGQGFTIYMLIACGMVVFGPTLGGIVLAKVGWRMVMWIDVAMCGASLLAVLLLIKKDNGPKKTLEGFDYMGAVCVLLFFSMVLCIPTFGQNNGWTSTPTLVCIAVAIISGIALVASEKKAQSPIINGAFMARKQFILPVIVLFLSQGLLQSCMTNIIYFSIITTGDRTLSGIATSVMYLGMAIGTIVLGPQADKKEPKTVAALALVFVAIGAALQMLFTATTGLGLMCASMFFIGLGLGGNGTIFMKVVLSGCSPELAGSGSGTYNVFRDMSAPFGVALFVPMFSKKVDVGTLFNPAATPEALGGAIQGCVDALHSVALIQVVCVIAGIVVCFMLPKIYENKEA
;
A
#
# COMPACT_ATOMS: atom_id res chain seq x y z
N MET A 1 36.25 -9.34 21.95
CA MET A 1 34.76 -9.23 21.98
C MET A 1 34.18 -8.30 20.91
N GLU A 2 34.99 -7.64 20.08
CA GLU A 2 34.50 -6.71 19.02
C GLU A 2 34.20 -7.34 17.66
N THR A 3 34.64 -8.55 17.39
CA THR A 3 34.47 -9.19 16.07
C THR A 3 33.13 -9.87 15.82
N THR A 4 32.31 -10.07 16.87
CA THR A 4 30.96 -10.64 16.76
C THR A 4 29.92 -9.57 16.42
N ASN A 5 30.26 -8.29 16.53
CA ASN A 5 29.30 -7.17 16.55
C ASN A 5 28.87 -6.65 15.17
N ASN A 6 29.42 -7.17 14.05
CA ASN A 6 29.10 -6.65 12.70
C ASN A 6 28.50 -7.71 11.75
N ASN A 7 28.30 -8.95 12.20
CA ASN A 7 27.79 -10.02 11.32
C ASN A 7 26.31 -9.87 10.98
N TYR A 8 25.48 -9.36 11.92
CA TYR A 8 24.05 -9.13 11.66
C TYR A 8 23.81 -8.04 10.61
N MET A 9 24.61 -6.94 10.62
CA MET A 9 24.52 -5.90 9.60
C MET A 9 24.92 -6.39 8.21
N LYS A 10 26.01 -7.17 8.11
CA LYS A 10 26.39 -7.78 6.83
C LYS A 10 25.33 -8.73 6.31
N GLY A 11 24.73 -9.54 7.19
CA GLY A 11 23.63 -10.40 6.84
C GLY A 11 22.34 -9.65 6.46
N PHE A 12 22.16 -8.43 6.94
CA PHE A 12 21.01 -7.59 6.63
C PHE A 12 21.03 -6.99 5.21
N ILE A 13 22.22 -6.77 4.63
CA ILE A 13 22.38 -6.10 3.33
C ILE A 13 21.49 -6.69 2.23
N PRO A 14 21.47 -8.01 1.96
CA PRO A 14 20.63 -8.55 0.89
C PRO A 14 19.12 -8.40 1.14
N TYR A 15 18.70 -8.42 2.40
CA TYR A 15 17.29 -8.13 2.77
C TYR A 15 16.96 -6.67 2.54
N ALA A 16 17.87 -5.77 2.88
CA ALA A 16 17.72 -4.33 2.64
C ALA A 16 17.69 -4.00 1.14
N ILE A 17 18.52 -4.67 0.32
CA ILE A 17 18.47 -4.56 -1.15
C ILE A 17 17.11 -5.01 -1.68
N ALA A 18 16.60 -6.17 -1.25
CA ALA A 18 15.31 -6.68 -1.69
C ALA A 18 14.17 -5.71 -1.36
N ALA A 19 14.17 -5.15 -0.13
CA ALA A 19 13.19 -4.16 0.29
C ALA A 19 13.30 -2.84 -0.50
N GLY A 20 14.52 -2.37 -0.74
CA GLY A 20 14.78 -1.15 -1.51
C GLY A 20 14.33 -1.29 -2.96
N VAL A 21 14.65 -2.41 -3.60
CA VAL A 21 14.22 -2.70 -4.98
C VAL A 21 12.69 -2.78 -5.06
N LEU A 22 12.03 -3.48 -4.12
CA LEU A 22 10.56 -3.52 -4.07
C LEU A 22 9.97 -2.11 -4.00
N SER A 23 10.51 -1.27 -3.12
CA SER A 23 10.02 0.11 -2.92
C SER A 23 10.22 0.98 -4.15
N LEU A 24 11.39 0.87 -4.80
CA LEU A 24 11.71 1.59 -6.03
C LEU A 24 10.80 1.15 -7.19
N CYS A 25 10.65 -0.16 -7.41
CA CYS A 25 9.75 -0.72 -8.43
C CYS A 25 8.29 -0.35 -8.17
N GLY A 26 7.84 -0.35 -6.90
CA GLY A 26 6.51 0.13 -6.53
C GLY A 26 6.26 1.57 -6.98
N GLY A 27 7.23 2.45 -6.77
CA GLY A 27 7.19 3.83 -7.25
C GLY A 27 7.23 3.93 -8.79
N PHE A 28 8.11 3.18 -9.45
CA PHE A 28 8.18 3.11 -10.92
C PHE A 28 6.83 2.71 -11.53
N ASN A 29 6.13 1.77 -10.90
CA ASN A 29 4.86 1.25 -11.39
C ASN A 29 3.65 2.11 -11.05
N ALA A 30 3.80 3.22 -10.33
CA ALA A 30 2.66 4.03 -9.87
C ALA A 30 1.73 4.47 -11.02
N ALA A 31 2.29 4.88 -12.16
CA ALA A 31 1.52 5.35 -13.31
C ALA A 31 1.33 4.28 -14.43
N VAL A 32 1.93 3.10 -14.29
CA VAL A 32 1.89 2.04 -15.32
C VAL A 32 0.48 1.51 -15.59
N PRO A 33 -0.37 1.20 -14.58
CA PRO A 33 -1.74 0.74 -14.83
C PRO A 33 -2.54 1.69 -15.71
N ALA A 34 -2.48 2.99 -15.43
CA ALA A 34 -3.14 4.02 -16.23
C ALA A 34 -2.63 4.05 -17.66
N ASN A 35 -1.31 3.95 -17.83
CA ASN A 35 -0.69 3.98 -19.16
C ASN A 35 -1.04 2.77 -20.02
N ILE A 36 -1.05 1.56 -19.46
CA ILE A 36 -1.41 0.34 -20.18
C ILE A 36 -2.88 0.38 -20.59
N THR A 37 -3.77 0.69 -19.66
CA THR A 37 -5.21 0.68 -19.92
C THR A 37 -5.62 1.75 -20.93
N THR A 38 -4.94 2.91 -20.92
CA THR A 38 -5.14 3.94 -21.92
C THR A 38 -4.58 3.52 -23.30
N ALA A 39 -3.37 2.93 -23.34
CA ALA A 39 -2.74 2.49 -24.58
C ALA A 39 -3.53 1.38 -25.29
N TRP A 40 -4.27 0.56 -24.53
CA TRP A 40 -5.10 -0.54 -25.06
C TRP A 40 -6.56 -0.14 -25.28
N ASP A 41 -6.94 1.11 -25.02
CA ASP A 41 -8.35 1.59 -25.02
C ASP A 41 -9.25 0.76 -24.08
N MET A 42 -8.69 0.42 -22.92
CA MET A 42 -9.33 -0.43 -21.90
C MET A 42 -9.40 0.26 -20.52
N SER A 43 -9.64 1.57 -20.52
CA SER A 43 -9.63 2.39 -19.29
C SER A 43 -10.62 1.92 -18.23
N GLN A 44 -11.71 1.23 -18.61
CA GLN A 44 -12.66 0.60 -17.71
C GLN A 44 -12.02 -0.49 -16.83
N PHE A 45 -10.89 -1.08 -17.24
CA PHE A 45 -10.19 -2.12 -16.47
C PHE A 45 -9.15 -1.56 -15.49
N LEU A 46 -8.92 -0.25 -15.45
CA LEU A 46 -7.91 0.35 -14.58
C LEU A 46 -8.03 -0.09 -13.13
N THR A 47 -9.25 0.02 -12.59
CA THR A 47 -9.52 -0.37 -11.19
C THR A 47 -9.19 -1.84 -10.95
N PHE A 48 -9.51 -2.71 -11.91
CA PHE A 48 -9.21 -4.15 -11.81
C PHE A 48 -7.71 -4.44 -11.89
N VAL A 49 -6.95 -3.72 -12.73
CA VAL A 49 -5.49 -3.87 -12.84
C VAL A 49 -4.79 -3.46 -11.53
N THR A 50 -5.27 -2.40 -10.89
CA THR A 50 -4.77 -1.95 -9.58
C THR A 50 -5.21 -2.90 -8.48
N LEU A 51 -6.48 -3.35 -8.51
CA LEU A 51 -7.04 -4.28 -7.54
C LEU A 51 -6.33 -5.64 -7.56
N ALA A 52 -6.01 -6.18 -8.74
CA ALA A 52 -5.34 -7.48 -8.88
C ALA A 52 -4.00 -7.51 -8.13
N TYR A 53 -3.18 -6.46 -8.25
CA TYR A 53 -1.95 -6.31 -7.47
C TYR A 53 -2.24 -6.27 -5.96
N SER A 54 -3.21 -5.47 -5.57
CA SER A 54 -3.56 -5.24 -4.18
C SER A 54 -4.12 -6.49 -3.49
N LEU A 55 -4.89 -7.30 -4.23
CA LEU A 55 -5.37 -8.61 -3.76
C LEU A 55 -4.20 -9.54 -3.44
N GLY A 56 -3.22 -9.64 -4.35
CA GLY A 56 -2.02 -10.44 -4.12
C GLY A 56 -1.21 -9.94 -2.93
N ALA A 57 -1.00 -8.62 -2.85
CA ALA A 57 -0.15 -8.01 -1.83
C ALA A 57 -0.77 -8.04 -0.43
N ALA A 58 -2.04 -7.65 -0.28
CA ALA A 58 -2.67 -7.50 1.02
C ALA A 58 -3.21 -8.83 1.57
N ALA A 59 -3.94 -9.60 0.75
CA ALA A 59 -4.59 -10.82 1.22
C ALA A 59 -3.61 -11.95 1.52
N LEU A 60 -2.45 -11.99 0.85
CA LEU A 60 -1.44 -13.05 1.03
C LEU A 60 -0.30 -12.65 1.98
N ALA A 61 -0.19 -11.40 2.41
CA ALA A 61 0.86 -10.97 3.32
C ALA A 61 0.95 -11.78 4.62
N PRO A 62 -0.16 -12.10 5.33
CA PRO A 62 -0.11 -12.94 6.53
C PRO A 62 0.37 -14.36 6.25
N ILE A 63 -0.05 -14.92 5.12
CA ILE A 63 0.30 -16.27 4.69
C ILE A 63 1.80 -16.33 4.34
N MET A 64 2.30 -15.35 3.61
CA MET A 64 3.73 -15.26 3.25
C MET A 64 4.62 -15.04 4.49
N GLY A 65 4.16 -14.27 5.48
CA GLY A 65 4.84 -14.15 6.76
C GLY A 65 4.97 -15.49 7.47
N LYS A 66 3.88 -16.24 7.57
CA LYS A 66 3.86 -17.58 8.18
C LYS A 66 4.72 -18.60 7.39
N LEU A 67 4.71 -18.54 6.05
CA LEU A 67 5.59 -19.36 5.20
C LEU A 67 7.07 -19.04 5.47
N GLY A 68 7.41 -17.80 5.78
CA GLY A 68 8.76 -17.40 6.21
C GLY A 68 9.23 -18.16 7.46
N ASP A 69 8.32 -18.39 8.42
CA ASP A 69 8.61 -19.14 9.64
C ASP A 69 8.81 -20.65 9.39
N VAL A 70 8.14 -21.20 8.37
CA VAL A 70 8.12 -22.65 8.07
C VAL A 70 9.17 -23.04 7.03
N LEU A 71 9.19 -22.36 5.88
CA LEU A 71 10.09 -22.68 4.75
C LEU A 71 11.49 -22.09 4.96
N GLY A 72 11.62 -21.17 5.92
CA GLY A 72 12.82 -20.37 6.14
C GLY A 72 12.83 -19.08 5.32
N ARG A 73 13.49 -18.08 5.86
CA ARG A 73 13.53 -16.69 5.33
C ARG A 73 14.10 -16.62 3.91
N ARG A 74 15.20 -17.34 3.65
CA ARG A 74 15.81 -17.37 2.32
C ARG A 74 14.88 -17.93 1.26
N THR A 75 14.28 -19.08 1.52
CA THR A 75 13.38 -19.76 0.57
C THR A 75 12.15 -18.88 0.27
N THR A 76 11.53 -18.32 1.30
CA THR A 76 10.37 -17.44 1.15
C THR A 76 10.71 -16.18 0.36
N LEU A 77 11.87 -15.57 0.63
CA LEU A 77 12.32 -14.38 -0.11
C LEU A 77 12.63 -14.71 -1.59
N LEU A 78 13.25 -15.86 -1.88
CA LEU A 78 13.49 -16.31 -3.26
C LEU A 78 12.20 -16.57 -4.02
N VAL A 79 11.22 -17.21 -3.40
CA VAL A 79 9.89 -17.45 -4.00
C VAL A 79 9.19 -16.11 -4.24
N ALA A 80 9.19 -15.20 -3.25
CA ALA A 80 8.57 -13.90 -3.34
C ALA A 80 9.18 -13.04 -4.47
N MET A 81 10.51 -12.92 -4.49
CA MET A 81 11.23 -12.18 -5.54
C MET A 81 11.11 -12.85 -6.91
N GLY A 82 11.08 -14.19 -6.95
CA GLY A 82 10.87 -14.97 -8.18
C GLY A 82 9.50 -14.70 -8.80
N LEU A 83 8.43 -14.75 -8.00
CA LEU A 83 7.07 -14.42 -8.45
C LEU A 83 6.95 -12.97 -8.91
N TYR A 84 7.57 -12.04 -8.15
CA TYR A 84 7.60 -10.62 -8.48
C TYR A 84 8.28 -10.39 -9.84
N THR A 85 9.48 -10.96 -10.05
CA THR A 85 10.24 -10.85 -11.29
C THR A 85 9.50 -11.49 -12.47
N LEU A 86 8.94 -12.70 -12.27
CA LEU A 86 8.21 -13.44 -13.30
C LEU A 86 6.95 -12.68 -13.76
N GLY A 87 6.21 -12.10 -12.83
CA GLY A 87 5.04 -11.30 -13.16
C GLY A 87 5.37 -10.08 -14.01
N HIS A 88 6.48 -9.38 -13.71
CA HIS A 88 6.96 -8.27 -14.55
C HIS A 88 7.49 -8.75 -15.90
N LEU A 89 8.21 -9.87 -15.94
CA LEU A 89 8.75 -10.45 -17.18
C LEU A 89 7.62 -10.82 -18.15
N ILE A 90 6.60 -11.52 -17.67
CA ILE A 90 5.44 -11.87 -18.51
C ILE A 90 4.73 -10.59 -18.95
N SER A 91 4.53 -9.61 -18.05
CA SER A 91 3.91 -8.32 -18.40
C SER A 91 4.67 -7.58 -19.49
N ALA A 92 6.01 -7.63 -19.51
CA ALA A 92 6.85 -6.95 -20.50
C ALA A 92 6.67 -7.48 -21.94
N VAL A 93 6.36 -8.79 -22.07
CA VAL A 93 6.24 -9.47 -23.38
C VAL A 93 4.80 -9.71 -23.81
N LEU A 94 3.81 -9.27 -23.02
CA LEU A 94 2.40 -9.47 -23.32
C LEU A 94 2.00 -8.83 -24.66
N PRO A 95 1.19 -9.53 -25.49
CA PRO A 95 0.51 -8.91 -26.61
C PRO A 95 -0.45 -7.80 -26.14
N ASP A 96 -0.61 -6.76 -26.96
CA ASP A 96 -1.56 -5.68 -26.67
C ASP A 96 -3.00 -6.24 -26.58
N GLY A 97 -3.78 -5.69 -25.66
CA GLY A 97 -5.15 -6.12 -25.42
C GLY A 97 -5.32 -7.36 -24.51
N SER A 98 -4.23 -8.00 -24.07
CA SER A 98 -4.28 -9.21 -23.21
C SER A 98 -4.62 -8.88 -21.75
N ILE A 99 -5.74 -8.21 -21.51
CA ILE A 99 -6.09 -7.66 -20.20
C ILE A 99 -6.17 -8.71 -19.09
N TYR A 100 -6.79 -9.86 -19.34
CA TYR A 100 -6.94 -10.94 -18.34
C TYR A 100 -5.60 -11.53 -17.91
N LEU A 101 -4.67 -11.68 -18.87
CA LEU A 101 -3.32 -12.14 -18.55
C LEU A 101 -2.52 -11.07 -17.79
N LEU A 102 -2.73 -9.78 -18.11
CA LEU A 102 -2.18 -8.68 -17.33
C LEU A 102 -2.70 -8.70 -15.88
N LEU A 103 -3.99 -8.96 -15.66
CA LEU A 103 -4.56 -9.09 -14.31
C LEU A 103 -3.89 -10.22 -13.53
N LEU A 104 -3.68 -11.38 -14.16
CA LEU A 104 -2.96 -12.50 -13.55
C LEU A 104 -1.51 -12.11 -13.19
N CYS A 105 -0.79 -11.46 -14.12
CA CYS A 105 0.56 -10.97 -13.87
C CYS A 105 0.60 -9.98 -12.70
N ARG A 106 -0.34 -9.04 -12.63
CA ARG A 106 -0.45 -8.08 -11.54
C ARG A 106 -0.72 -8.77 -10.20
N PHE A 107 -1.58 -9.78 -10.18
CA PHE A 107 -1.79 -10.61 -8.99
C PHE A 107 -0.50 -11.32 -8.55
N MET A 108 0.24 -11.94 -9.50
CA MET A 108 1.53 -12.58 -9.20
C MET A 108 2.55 -11.61 -8.63
N VAL A 109 2.64 -10.40 -9.19
CA VAL A 109 3.51 -9.33 -8.67
C VAL A 109 3.10 -8.95 -7.24
N GLY A 110 1.80 -8.84 -6.97
CA GLY A 110 1.27 -8.60 -5.63
C GLY A 110 1.66 -9.69 -4.63
N VAL A 111 1.50 -10.96 -5.00
CA VAL A 111 1.92 -12.12 -4.17
C VAL A 111 3.40 -12.06 -3.84
N GLY A 112 4.23 -11.73 -4.82
CA GLY A 112 5.66 -11.53 -4.62
C GLY A 112 5.96 -10.39 -3.64
N ALA A 113 5.30 -9.26 -3.79
CA ALA A 113 5.44 -8.11 -2.89
C ALA A 113 5.08 -8.46 -1.43
N ALA A 114 4.01 -9.25 -1.24
CA ALA A 114 3.52 -9.67 0.07
C ALA A 114 4.57 -10.38 0.94
N GLY A 115 5.51 -11.12 0.32
CA GLY A 115 6.50 -11.93 1.05
C GLY A 115 7.73 -11.16 1.50
N ILE A 116 8.04 -10.00 0.92
CA ILE A 116 9.34 -9.33 1.14
C ILE A 116 9.39 -8.63 2.50
N ALA A 117 8.44 -7.76 2.79
CA ALA A 117 8.43 -6.96 4.02
C ALA A 117 8.39 -7.81 5.31
N PRO A 118 7.51 -8.83 5.44
CA PRO A 118 7.47 -9.67 6.63
C PRO A 118 8.79 -10.41 6.87
N VAL A 119 9.43 -10.92 5.81
CA VAL A 119 10.72 -11.64 5.92
C VAL A 119 11.85 -10.73 6.37
N VAL A 120 11.89 -9.48 5.85
CA VAL A 120 12.88 -8.47 6.28
C VAL A 120 12.70 -8.10 7.75
N MET A 121 11.45 -7.87 8.17
CA MET A 121 11.14 -7.59 9.57
C MET A 121 11.49 -8.75 10.50
N ALA A 122 11.18 -9.99 10.10
CA ALA A 122 11.53 -11.19 10.85
C ALA A 122 13.06 -11.33 10.99
N TYR A 123 13.84 -10.99 9.96
CA TYR A 123 15.30 -10.96 10.06
C TYR A 123 15.78 -9.99 11.15
N ILE A 124 15.25 -8.75 11.16
CA ILE A 124 15.62 -7.74 12.16
C ILE A 124 15.29 -8.24 13.57
N MET A 125 14.10 -8.80 13.77
CA MET A 125 13.65 -9.27 15.09
C MET A 125 14.47 -10.45 15.63
N MET A 126 15.02 -11.30 14.77
CA MET A 126 15.71 -12.53 15.19
C MET A 126 17.22 -12.41 15.23
N GLU A 127 17.82 -11.56 14.40
CA GLU A 127 19.28 -11.49 14.23
C GLU A 127 19.91 -10.24 14.85
N PHE A 128 19.12 -9.16 15.03
CA PHE A 128 19.65 -7.95 15.66
C PHE A 128 19.60 -8.09 17.19
N PRO A 129 20.63 -7.59 17.90
CA PRO A 129 20.56 -7.47 19.35
C PRO A 129 19.36 -6.63 19.78
N PRO A 130 18.68 -6.95 20.91
CA PRO A 130 17.50 -6.23 21.35
C PRO A 130 17.66 -4.71 21.42
N GLU A 131 18.84 -4.23 21.84
CA GLU A 131 19.17 -2.82 21.97
C GLU A 131 19.34 -2.12 20.59
N LYS A 132 19.56 -2.90 19.51
CA LYS A 132 19.79 -2.40 18.15
C LYS A 132 18.66 -2.72 17.16
N MET A 133 17.60 -3.42 17.58
CA MET A 133 16.44 -3.69 16.74
C MET A 133 15.83 -2.40 16.18
N GLY A 134 15.71 -1.35 17.02
CA GLY A 134 15.22 -0.05 16.60
C GLY A 134 16.04 0.57 15.46
N GLN A 135 17.37 0.40 15.50
CA GLN A 135 18.25 0.84 14.40
C GLN A 135 17.99 0.04 13.11
N GLY A 136 17.80 -1.28 13.22
CA GLY A 136 17.45 -2.14 12.09
C GLY A 136 16.16 -1.70 11.39
N PHE A 137 15.10 -1.46 12.16
CA PHE A 137 13.83 -0.94 11.64
C PHE A 137 13.99 0.46 11.04
N THR A 138 14.77 1.34 11.66
CA THR A 138 15.04 2.68 11.12
C THR A 138 15.74 2.60 9.76
N ILE A 139 16.79 1.77 9.62
CA ILE A 139 17.50 1.58 8.36
C ILE A 139 16.57 1.01 7.29
N TYR A 140 15.77 0.00 7.64
CA TYR A 140 14.76 -0.56 6.74
C TYR A 140 13.78 0.51 6.23
N MET A 141 13.23 1.31 7.13
CA MET A 141 12.28 2.38 6.78
C MET A 141 12.94 3.48 5.94
N LEU A 142 14.18 3.87 6.25
CA LEU A 142 14.92 4.86 5.45
C LEU A 142 15.17 4.37 4.02
N ILE A 143 15.53 3.10 3.85
CA ILE A 143 15.72 2.50 2.53
C ILE A 143 14.38 2.42 1.80
N ALA A 144 13.34 1.91 2.44
CA ALA A 144 12.02 1.76 1.83
C ALA A 144 11.43 3.13 1.41
N CYS A 145 11.40 4.11 2.31
CA CYS A 145 10.89 5.45 2.02
C CYS A 145 11.79 6.20 1.03
N GLY A 146 13.12 6.12 1.19
CA GLY A 146 14.06 6.81 0.32
C GLY A 146 13.96 6.32 -1.13
N MET A 147 13.88 5.03 -1.34
CA MET A 147 13.75 4.45 -2.69
C MET A 147 12.40 4.77 -3.34
N VAL A 148 11.33 4.79 -2.55
CA VAL A 148 9.99 5.10 -3.09
C VAL A 148 9.86 6.56 -3.52
N VAL A 149 10.63 7.49 -2.93
CA VAL A 149 10.64 8.91 -3.34
C VAL A 149 11.09 9.10 -4.79
N PHE A 150 12.12 8.36 -5.21
CA PHE A 150 12.67 8.49 -6.56
C PHE A 150 11.84 7.73 -7.61
N GLY A 151 11.15 6.67 -7.21
CA GLY A 151 10.43 5.76 -8.10
C GLY A 151 9.47 6.47 -9.07
N PRO A 152 8.49 7.26 -8.58
CA PRO A 152 7.48 7.87 -9.47
C PRO A 152 8.06 8.87 -10.46
N THR A 153 9.04 9.69 -10.05
CA THR A 153 9.70 10.63 -10.97
C THR A 153 10.46 9.89 -12.06
N LEU A 154 11.30 8.92 -11.69
CA LEU A 154 12.05 8.13 -12.65
C LEU A 154 11.12 7.30 -13.54
N GLY A 155 10.09 6.68 -12.97
CA GLY A 155 9.06 5.95 -13.71
C GLY A 155 8.31 6.84 -14.69
N GLY A 156 7.92 8.06 -14.27
CA GLY A 156 7.27 9.05 -15.13
C GLY A 156 8.14 9.47 -16.32
N ILE A 157 9.44 9.69 -16.11
CA ILE A 157 10.39 10.03 -17.17
C ILE A 157 10.52 8.87 -18.18
N VAL A 158 10.65 7.63 -17.69
CA VAL A 158 10.74 6.44 -18.57
C VAL A 158 9.44 6.25 -19.34
N LEU A 159 8.29 6.37 -18.67
CA LEU A 159 6.97 6.29 -19.31
C LEU A 159 6.79 7.32 -20.43
N ALA A 160 7.22 8.56 -20.20
CA ALA A 160 7.09 9.65 -21.17
C ALA A 160 7.99 9.44 -22.40
N LYS A 161 9.21 8.91 -22.21
CA LYS A 161 10.21 8.79 -23.29
C LYS A 161 10.14 7.47 -24.05
N VAL A 162 9.89 6.36 -23.37
CA VAL A 162 10.10 5.01 -23.92
C VAL A 162 8.86 4.11 -23.78
N GLY A 163 7.92 4.51 -22.95
CA GLY A 163 6.66 3.79 -22.74
C GLY A 163 6.71 2.76 -21.60
N TRP A 164 5.54 2.16 -21.32
CA TRP A 164 5.30 1.30 -20.16
C TRP A 164 6.05 -0.05 -20.20
N ARG A 165 6.28 -0.61 -21.40
CA ARG A 165 7.04 -1.85 -21.56
C ARG A 165 8.47 -1.74 -21.05
N MET A 166 9.11 -0.59 -21.27
CA MET A 166 10.47 -0.37 -20.77
C MET A 166 10.53 -0.30 -19.25
N VAL A 167 9.49 0.23 -18.61
CA VAL A 167 9.38 0.18 -17.14
C VAL A 167 9.38 -1.27 -16.66
N MET A 168 8.60 -2.17 -17.31
CA MET A 168 8.57 -3.59 -16.96
C MET A 168 9.95 -4.25 -17.12
N TRP A 169 10.69 -3.95 -18.19
CA TRP A 169 12.04 -4.48 -18.39
C TRP A 169 13.05 -3.98 -17.36
N ILE A 170 12.94 -2.71 -16.95
CA ILE A 170 13.76 -2.15 -15.86
C ILE A 170 13.46 -2.88 -14.54
N ASP A 171 12.18 -3.11 -14.24
CA ASP A 171 11.78 -3.86 -13.06
C ASP A 171 12.32 -5.29 -13.09
N VAL A 172 12.24 -5.98 -14.22
CA VAL A 172 12.83 -7.32 -14.39
C VAL A 172 14.33 -7.31 -14.11
N ALA A 173 15.05 -6.33 -14.62
CA ALA A 173 16.49 -6.21 -14.42
C ALA A 173 16.83 -5.95 -12.94
N MET A 174 16.14 -5.02 -12.28
CA MET A 174 16.36 -4.68 -10.86
C MET A 174 15.98 -5.85 -9.94
N CYS A 175 14.81 -6.44 -10.17
CA CYS A 175 14.33 -7.56 -9.36
C CYS A 175 15.15 -8.82 -9.59
N GLY A 176 15.57 -9.08 -10.82
CA GLY A 176 16.48 -10.16 -11.18
C GLY A 176 17.85 -10.02 -10.51
N ALA A 177 18.43 -8.82 -10.51
CA ALA A 177 19.67 -8.53 -9.79
C ALA A 177 19.50 -8.73 -8.27
N SER A 178 18.39 -8.28 -7.70
CA SER A 178 18.08 -8.49 -6.28
C SER A 178 17.87 -9.98 -5.96
N LEU A 179 17.20 -10.73 -6.83
CA LEU A 179 17.02 -12.18 -6.69
C LEU A 179 18.37 -12.90 -6.69
N LEU A 180 19.29 -12.52 -7.58
CA LEU A 180 20.65 -13.03 -7.61
C LEU A 180 21.43 -12.66 -6.32
N ALA A 181 21.28 -11.44 -5.83
CA ALA A 181 21.91 -11.02 -4.57
C ALA A 181 21.41 -11.88 -3.39
N VAL A 182 20.10 -12.13 -3.31
CA VAL A 182 19.52 -13.03 -2.28
C VAL A 182 20.06 -14.44 -2.42
N LEU A 183 20.15 -14.97 -3.65
CA LEU A 183 20.63 -16.31 -3.92
C LEU A 183 22.09 -16.50 -3.50
N LEU A 184 22.93 -15.50 -3.76
CA LEU A 184 24.38 -15.58 -3.57
C LEU A 184 24.82 -15.18 -2.14
N LEU A 185 24.13 -14.20 -1.53
CA LEU A 185 24.59 -13.60 -0.27
C LEU A 185 23.88 -14.18 0.96
N ILE A 186 22.63 -14.67 0.83
CA ILE A 186 21.93 -15.26 1.96
C ILE A 186 22.29 -16.74 2.05
N LYS A 187 22.89 -17.13 3.16
CA LYS A 187 23.18 -18.54 3.45
C LYS A 187 21.87 -19.32 3.65
N LYS A 188 21.90 -20.60 3.30
CA LYS A 188 20.76 -21.50 3.52
C LYS A 188 20.46 -21.60 5.01
N ASP A 189 19.19 -21.46 5.39
CA ASP A 189 18.79 -21.63 6.77
C ASP A 189 19.05 -23.09 7.20
N ASN A 190 19.95 -23.28 8.16
CA ASN A 190 20.31 -24.60 8.67
C ASN A 190 19.49 -24.99 9.93
N GLY A 191 18.52 -24.18 10.31
CA GLY A 191 17.63 -24.47 11.43
C GLY A 191 16.68 -25.64 11.14
N PRO A 192 16.15 -26.31 12.19
CA PRO A 192 15.12 -27.33 11.99
C PRO A 192 13.95 -26.66 11.28
N LYS A 193 13.60 -27.18 10.10
CA LYS A 193 12.42 -26.76 9.37
C LYS A 193 11.21 -27.04 10.29
N LYS A 194 10.51 -25.98 10.69
CA LYS A 194 9.24 -26.18 11.36
C LYS A 194 8.32 -26.88 10.37
N THR A 195 7.71 -27.98 10.81
CA THR A 195 6.72 -28.66 9.99
C THR A 195 5.50 -27.77 9.80
N LEU A 196 4.80 -27.94 8.69
CA LEU A 196 3.49 -27.29 8.48
C LEU A 196 2.40 -27.80 9.43
N GLU A 197 2.78 -28.68 10.37
CA GLU A 197 1.90 -29.15 11.44
C GLU A 197 1.45 -27.98 12.31
N GLY A 198 0.13 -27.81 12.42
CA GLY A 198 -0.47 -26.69 13.12
C GLY A 198 -0.65 -25.41 12.29
N PHE A 199 -0.32 -25.44 10.99
CA PHE A 199 -0.67 -24.32 10.10
C PHE A 199 -2.18 -24.27 9.86
N ASP A 200 -2.77 -23.12 10.10
CA ASP A 200 -4.21 -22.91 9.92
C ASP A 200 -4.55 -22.67 8.43
N TYR A 201 -4.65 -23.78 7.66
CA TYR A 201 -5.02 -23.72 6.24
C TYR A 201 -6.42 -23.14 6.04
N MET A 202 -7.36 -23.46 6.92
CA MET A 202 -8.72 -22.94 6.84
C MET A 202 -8.73 -21.44 7.12
N GLY A 203 -8.04 -20.98 8.18
CA GLY A 203 -7.87 -19.57 8.46
C GLY A 203 -7.20 -18.83 7.30
N ALA A 204 -6.16 -19.40 6.66
CA ALA A 204 -5.50 -18.82 5.51
C ALA A 204 -6.46 -18.61 4.32
N VAL A 205 -7.26 -19.63 3.99
CA VAL A 205 -8.27 -19.54 2.92
C VAL A 205 -9.36 -18.51 3.28
N CYS A 206 -9.82 -18.51 4.53
CA CYS A 206 -10.80 -17.54 5.00
C CYS A 206 -10.28 -16.10 4.98
N VAL A 207 -9.03 -15.87 5.39
CA VAL A 207 -8.34 -14.57 5.29
C VAL A 207 -8.30 -14.11 3.85
N LEU A 208 -7.82 -14.97 2.94
CA LEU A 208 -7.73 -14.66 1.51
C LEU A 208 -9.10 -14.30 0.94
N LEU A 209 -10.12 -15.12 1.17
CA LEU A 209 -11.48 -14.88 0.66
C LEU A 209 -12.09 -13.62 1.26
N PHE A 210 -12.04 -13.46 2.58
CA PHE A 210 -12.62 -12.33 3.27
C PHE A 210 -12.05 -11.01 2.75
N PHE A 211 -10.74 -10.88 2.78
CA PHE A 211 -10.09 -9.64 2.38
C PHE A 211 -10.21 -9.38 0.88
N SER A 212 -10.11 -10.42 0.04
CA SER A 212 -10.35 -10.27 -1.39
C SER A 212 -11.75 -9.78 -1.70
N MET A 213 -12.76 -10.35 -1.05
CA MET A 213 -14.15 -9.93 -1.28
C MET A 213 -14.42 -8.52 -0.75
N VAL A 214 -13.89 -8.16 0.43
CA VAL A 214 -14.01 -6.80 0.98
C VAL A 214 -13.42 -5.76 0.01
N LEU A 215 -12.30 -6.05 -0.65
CA LEU A 215 -11.70 -5.18 -1.66
C LEU A 215 -12.50 -5.13 -2.97
N CYS A 216 -13.17 -6.24 -3.33
CA CYS A 216 -13.99 -6.31 -4.54
C CYS A 216 -15.33 -5.57 -4.39
N ILE A 217 -15.92 -5.50 -3.20
CA ILE A 217 -17.24 -4.86 -2.95
C ILE A 217 -17.31 -3.44 -3.51
N PRO A 218 -16.41 -2.49 -3.17
CA PRO A 218 -16.48 -1.13 -3.72
C PRO A 218 -16.31 -1.12 -5.25
N THR A 219 -15.43 -1.95 -5.78
CA THR A 219 -15.16 -2.02 -7.23
C THR A 219 -16.39 -2.45 -8.01
N PHE A 220 -17.02 -3.57 -7.61
CA PHE A 220 -18.23 -4.05 -8.27
C PHE A 220 -19.43 -3.15 -7.99
N GLY A 221 -19.56 -2.62 -6.76
CA GLY A 221 -20.62 -1.69 -6.40
C GLY A 221 -20.60 -0.42 -7.25
N GLN A 222 -19.41 0.12 -7.50
CA GLN A 222 -19.25 1.29 -8.35
C GLN A 222 -19.45 1.00 -9.84
N ASN A 223 -18.96 -0.13 -10.35
CA ASN A 223 -19.02 -0.44 -11.79
C ASN A 223 -20.35 -1.06 -12.22
N ASN A 224 -20.94 -1.92 -11.41
CA ASN A 224 -22.14 -2.70 -11.77
C ASN A 224 -23.39 -2.27 -10.99
N GLY A 225 -23.22 -1.45 -9.95
CA GLY A 225 -24.28 -1.05 -9.02
C GLY A 225 -24.25 -1.84 -7.71
N TRP A 226 -24.64 -1.18 -6.63
CA TRP A 226 -24.58 -1.73 -5.26
C TRP A 226 -25.54 -2.91 -5.01
N THR A 227 -26.60 -3.03 -5.82
CA THR A 227 -27.59 -4.11 -5.77
C THR A 227 -27.38 -5.16 -6.84
N SER A 228 -26.31 -5.08 -7.63
CA SER A 228 -26.00 -6.04 -8.69
C SER A 228 -25.60 -7.41 -8.12
N THR A 229 -25.89 -8.47 -8.88
CA THR A 229 -25.52 -9.84 -8.49
C THR A 229 -24.04 -9.99 -8.11
N PRO A 230 -23.05 -9.48 -8.89
CA PRO A 230 -21.64 -9.56 -8.50
C PRO A 230 -21.34 -8.91 -7.15
N THR A 231 -21.92 -7.74 -6.89
CA THR A 231 -21.72 -7.03 -5.61
C THR A 231 -22.32 -7.79 -4.43
N LEU A 232 -23.53 -8.30 -4.59
CA LEU A 232 -24.20 -9.09 -3.54
C LEU A 232 -23.48 -10.41 -3.27
N VAL A 233 -22.95 -11.05 -4.30
CA VAL A 233 -22.09 -12.26 -4.14
C VAL A 233 -20.82 -11.92 -3.35
N CYS A 234 -20.14 -10.82 -3.67
CA CYS A 234 -18.97 -10.39 -2.91
C CYS A 234 -19.30 -10.14 -1.44
N ILE A 235 -20.42 -9.46 -1.16
CA ILE A 235 -20.90 -9.20 0.22
C ILE A 235 -21.20 -10.52 0.93
N ALA A 236 -21.94 -11.42 0.31
CA ALA A 236 -22.29 -12.71 0.91
C ALA A 236 -21.06 -13.56 1.22
N VAL A 237 -20.11 -13.68 0.26
CA VAL A 237 -18.88 -14.42 0.46
C VAL A 237 -18.00 -13.76 1.51
N ALA A 238 -17.92 -12.42 1.57
CA ALA A 238 -17.21 -11.70 2.63
C ALA A 238 -17.78 -12.02 4.02
N ILE A 239 -19.11 -12.00 4.17
CA ILE A 239 -19.77 -12.32 5.44
C ILE A 239 -19.50 -13.78 5.84
N ILE A 240 -19.70 -14.71 4.92
CA ILE A 240 -19.51 -16.15 5.17
C ILE A 240 -18.04 -16.44 5.53
N SER A 241 -17.10 -15.93 4.76
CA SER A 241 -15.67 -16.12 5.01
C SER A 241 -15.21 -15.42 6.29
N GLY A 242 -15.79 -14.27 6.64
CA GLY A 242 -15.53 -13.58 7.90
C GLY A 242 -16.02 -14.37 9.13
N ILE A 243 -17.21 -14.94 9.05
CA ILE A 243 -17.75 -15.83 10.12
C ILE A 243 -16.89 -17.09 10.22
N ALA A 244 -16.55 -17.71 9.10
CA ALA A 244 -15.68 -18.89 9.06
C ALA A 244 -14.28 -18.60 9.60
N LEU A 245 -13.72 -17.41 9.29
CA LEU A 245 -12.45 -16.94 9.84
C LEU A 245 -12.49 -16.87 11.36
N VAL A 246 -13.48 -16.20 11.94
CA VAL A 246 -13.62 -16.10 13.40
C VAL A 246 -13.78 -17.48 14.03
N ALA A 247 -14.48 -18.40 13.39
CA ALA A 247 -14.67 -19.77 13.88
C ALA A 247 -13.37 -20.61 13.79
N SER A 248 -12.58 -20.47 12.72
CA SER A 248 -11.29 -21.15 12.54
C SER A 248 -10.27 -20.64 13.56
N GLU A 249 -10.13 -19.33 13.69
CA GLU A 249 -9.16 -18.68 14.59
C GLU A 249 -9.37 -19.06 16.07
N LYS A 250 -10.64 -19.29 16.50
CA LYS A 250 -10.93 -19.77 17.85
C LYS A 250 -10.46 -21.20 18.13
N LYS A 251 -10.30 -22.02 17.08
CA LYS A 251 -9.90 -23.43 17.16
C LYS A 251 -8.42 -23.62 16.84
N ALA A 252 -7.79 -22.67 16.16
CA ALA A 252 -6.42 -22.78 15.71
C ALA A 252 -5.43 -22.72 16.85
N GLN A 253 -4.45 -23.64 16.85
CA GLN A 253 -3.32 -23.60 17.79
C GLN A 253 -2.39 -22.40 17.55
N SER A 254 -2.31 -21.94 16.30
CA SER A 254 -1.47 -20.82 15.89
C SER A 254 -2.26 -19.93 14.92
N PRO A 255 -3.19 -19.09 15.46
CA PRO A 255 -4.06 -18.25 14.66
C PRO A 255 -3.27 -17.28 13.78
N ILE A 256 -3.80 -16.99 12.58
CA ILE A 256 -3.22 -15.98 11.67
C ILE A 256 -3.58 -14.59 12.15
N ILE A 257 -4.80 -14.41 12.64
CA ILE A 257 -5.34 -13.14 13.15
C ILE A 257 -5.81 -13.35 14.61
N ASN A 258 -5.32 -12.55 15.55
CA ASN A 258 -5.74 -12.67 16.95
C ASN A 258 -7.06 -11.96 17.23
N GLY A 259 -8.18 -12.70 17.20
CA GLY A 259 -9.53 -12.17 17.37
C GLY A 259 -9.81 -11.52 18.73
N ALA A 260 -9.19 -12.00 19.81
CA ALA A 260 -9.38 -11.44 21.16
C ALA A 260 -8.82 -10.01 21.27
N PHE A 261 -7.76 -9.72 20.52
CA PHE A 261 -7.16 -8.40 20.47
C PHE A 261 -7.96 -7.42 19.60
N MET A 262 -8.56 -7.92 18.51
CA MET A 262 -9.33 -7.08 17.58
C MET A 262 -10.53 -6.37 18.21
N ALA A 263 -11.11 -6.93 19.28
CA ALA A 263 -12.25 -6.33 19.99
C ALA A 263 -11.88 -5.12 20.88
N ARG A 264 -10.60 -4.85 21.08
CA ARG A 264 -10.14 -3.76 21.95
C ARG A 264 -10.19 -2.41 21.24
N LYS A 265 -10.54 -1.34 21.98
CA LYS A 265 -10.55 0.04 21.45
C LYS A 265 -9.19 0.46 20.91
N GLN A 266 -8.10 0.01 21.52
CA GLN A 266 -6.73 0.25 21.08
C GLN A 266 -6.42 -0.33 19.69
N PHE A 267 -7.24 -1.27 19.19
CA PHE A 267 -7.12 -1.83 17.85
C PHE A 267 -8.15 -1.26 16.89
N ILE A 268 -9.43 -1.28 17.27
CA ILE A 268 -10.54 -0.88 16.38
C ILE A 268 -10.40 0.57 15.92
N LEU A 269 -10.15 1.50 16.86
CA LEU A 269 -10.12 2.93 16.54
C LEU A 269 -8.97 3.29 15.58
N PRO A 270 -7.70 2.85 15.79
CA PRO A 270 -6.65 3.03 14.80
C PRO A 270 -6.98 2.44 13.43
N VAL A 271 -7.60 1.26 13.35
CA VAL A 271 -8.00 0.64 12.08
C VAL A 271 -9.05 1.48 11.37
N ILE A 272 -10.07 1.99 12.07
CA ILE A 272 -11.06 2.89 11.48
C ILE A 272 -10.37 4.13 10.90
N VAL A 273 -9.48 4.77 11.64
CA VAL A 273 -8.75 5.95 11.17
C VAL A 273 -7.86 5.61 9.98
N LEU A 274 -7.23 4.42 9.93
CA LEU A 274 -6.47 3.98 8.77
C LEU A 274 -7.34 3.91 7.51
N PHE A 275 -8.51 3.30 7.58
CA PHE A 275 -9.41 3.23 6.42
C PHE A 275 -9.91 4.62 5.98
N LEU A 276 -10.13 5.52 6.94
CA LEU A 276 -10.54 6.90 6.65
C LEU A 276 -9.41 7.79 6.11
N SER A 277 -8.14 7.47 6.37
CA SER A 277 -6.99 8.31 6.01
C SER A 277 -6.03 7.66 5.02
N GLN A 278 -5.54 6.46 5.30
CA GLN A 278 -4.56 5.78 4.45
C GLN A 278 -5.16 5.34 3.10
N GLY A 279 -6.47 5.02 3.08
CA GLY A 279 -7.20 4.78 1.83
C GLY A 279 -7.16 5.99 0.89
N LEU A 280 -7.06 7.22 1.43
CA LEU A 280 -6.96 8.43 0.62
C LEU A 280 -5.60 8.55 -0.09
N LEU A 281 -4.50 8.09 0.52
CA LEU A 281 -3.16 8.20 -0.04
C LEU A 281 -3.09 7.68 -1.47
N GLN A 282 -3.44 6.42 -1.66
CA GLN A 282 -3.32 5.75 -2.94
C GLN A 282 -4.33 6.29 -3.96
N SER A 283 -5.53 6.67 -3.49
CA SER A 283 -6.53 7.28 -4.37
C SER A 283 -6.13 8.69 -4.81
N CYS A 284 -5.57 9.50 -3.91
CA CYS A 284 -5.04 10.83 -4.27
C CYS A 284 -3.91 10.72 -5.30
N MET A 285 -2.98 9.76 -5.12
CA MET A 285 -1.94 9.47 -6.10
C MET A 285 -2.54 9.16 -7.48
N THR A 286 -3.47 8.22 -7.53
CA THR A 286 -4.08 7.77 -8.78
C THR A 286 -4.84 8.91 -9.45
N ASN A 287 -5.65 9.64 -8.72
CA ASN A 287 -6.46 10.75 -9.24
C ASN A 287 -5.57 11.89 -9.76
N ILE A 288 -4.47 12.23 -9.07
CA ILE A 288 -3.56 13.29 -9.52
C ILE A 288 -2.76 12.86 -10.75
N ILE A 289 -2.42 11.59 -10.88
CA ILE A 289 -1.78 11.05 -12.09
C ILE A 289 -2.71 11.25 -13.29
N TYR A 290 -3.98 10.85 -13.16
CA TYR A 290 -4.98 11.06 -14.22
C TYR A 290 -5.21 12.52 -14.50
N PHE A 291 -5.44 13.34 -13.47
CA PHE A 291 -5.63 14.77 -13.61
C PHE A 291 -4.48 15.43 -14.36
N SER A 292 -3.23 15.14 -13.97
CA SER A 292 -2.04 15.68 -14.62
C SER A 292 -1.94 15.28 -16.10
N ILE A 293 -2.17 14.00 -16.41
CA ILE A 293 -2.13 13.50 -17.80
C ILE A 293 -3.21 14.19 -18.65
N ILE A 294 -4.42 14.36 -18.12
CA ILE A 294 -5.56 14.94 -18.82
C ILE A 294 -5.37 16.43 -19.07
N THR A 295 -4.90 17.17 -18.04
CA THR A 295 -4.84 18.64 -18.11
C THR A 295 -3.57 19.16 -18.77
N THR A 296 -2.43 18.47 -18.61
CA THR A 296 -1.13 18.94 -19.10
C THR A 296 -0.55 18.10 -20.23
N GLY A 297 -1.02 16.86 -20.41
CA GLY A 297 -0.41 15.89 -21.32
C GLY A 297 0.95 15.36 -20.83
N ASP A 298 1.52 15.90 -19.75
CA ASP A 298 2.85 15.57 -19.26
C ASP A 298 2.81 14.59 -18.09
N ARG A 299 3.25 13.37 -18.36
CA ARG A 299 3.33 12.28 -17.37
C ARG A 299 4.42 12.49 -16.33
N THR A 300 5.43 13.32 -16.64
CA THR A 300 6.55 13.60 -15.73
C THR A 300 6.08 14.42 -14.52
N LEU A 301 5.16 15.35 -14.73
CA LEU A 301 4.60 16.20 -13.68
C LEU A 301 3.89 15.37 -12.60
N SER A 302 3.15 14.34 -13.01
CA SER A 302 2.50 13.43 -12.07
C SER A 302 3.50 12.65 -11.22
N GLY A 303 4.60 12.21 -11.82
CA GLY A 303 5.70 11.54 -11.14
C GLY A 303 6.36 12.42 -10.09
N ILE A 304 6.64 13.70 -10.43
CA ILE A 304 7.22 14.68 -9.51
C ILE A 304 6.28 14.93 -8.32
N ALA A 305 5.01 15.19 -8.57
CA ALA A 305 4.02 15.42 -7.52
C ALA A 305 3.91 14.22 -6.55
N THR A 306 3.93 13.01 -7.09
CA THR A 306 3.91 11.76 -6.31
C THR A 306 5.20 11.58 -5.49
N SER A 307 6.37 11.90 -6.07
CA SER A 307 7.64 11.85 -5.34
C SER A 307 7.67 12.86 -4.18
N VAL A 308 7.13 14.06 -4.37
CA VAL A 308 6.98 15.06 -3.31
C VAL A 308 6.07 14.57 -2.18
N MET A 309 5.03 13.80 -2.50
CA MET A 309 4.19 13.17 -1.47
C MET A 309 4.98 12.15 -0.64
N TYR A 310 5.78 11.28 -1.26
CA TYR A 310 6.61 10.34 -0.52
C TYR A 310 7.71 11.04 0.28
N LEU A 311 8.25 12.15 -0.21
CA LEU A 311 9.15 13.01 0.56
C LEU A 311 8.45 13.58 1.80
N GLY A 312 7.24 14.11 1.65
CA GLY A 312 6.39 14.53 2.76
C GLY A 312 6.17 13.40 3.76
N MET A 313 5.89 12.17 3.28
CA MET A 313 5.68 11.00 4.13
C MET A 313 6.94 10.62 4.92
N ALA A 314 8.11 10.68 4.31
CA ALA A 314 9.39 10.45 5.00
C ALA A 314 9.63 11.51 6.09
N ILE A 315 9.42 12.80 5.79
CA ILE A 315 9.54 13.90 6.75
C ILE A 315 8.52 13.73 7.89
N GLY A 316 7.27 13.42 7.59
CA GLY A 316 6.21 13.17 8.57
C GLY A 316 6.55 12.05 9.53
N THR A 317 7.11 10.94 9.01
CA THR A 317 7.57 9.81 9.84
C THR A 317 8.68 10.24 10.79
N ILE A 318 9.67 11.01 10.32
CA ILE A 318 10.82 11.46 11.12
C ILE A 318 10.40 12.53 12.15
N VAL A 319 9.50 13.43 11.79
CA VAL A 319 9.12 14.57 12.65
C VAL A 319 8.00 14.21 13.62
N LEU A 320 6.92 13.58 13.13
CA LEU A 320 5.72 13.29 13.94
C LEU A 320 5.85 11.98 14.73
N GLY A 321 6.55 10.99 14.19
CA GLY A 321 6.74 9.68 14.84
C GLY A 321 7.31 9.79 16.26
N PRO A 322 8.48 10.46 16.47
CA PRO A 322 9.08 10.64 17.80
C PRO A 322 8.26 11.54 18.73
N GLN A 323 7.42 12.44 18.20
CA GLN A 323 6.57 13.27 19.06
C GLN A 323 5.51 12.44 19.81
N ALA A 324 5.07 11.32 19.24
CA ALA A 324 4.17 10.39 19.90
C ALA A 324 4.83 9.61 21.05
N ASP A 325 6.16 9.74 21.26
CA ASP A 325 6.85 9.24 22.46
C ASP A 325 6.82 10.25 23.62
N LYS A 326 6.64 11.52 23.28
CA LYS A 326 6.70 12.63 24.24
C LYS A 326 5.34 13.24 24.56
N LYS A 327 4.38 13.09 23.66
CA LYS A 327 3.02 13.63 23.76
C LYS A 327 2.00 12.51 23.57
N GLU A 328 0.78 12.73 24.04
CA GLU A 328 -0.33 11.79 23.82
C GLU A 328 -0.49 11.46 22.33
N PRO A 329 -0.42 10.17 21.93
CA PRO A 329 -0.50 9.75 20.53
C PRO A 329 -1.75 10.26 19.81
N LYS A 330 -2.88 10.37 20.51
CA LYS A 330 -4.13 10.91 19.95
C LYS A 330 -3.99 12.34 19.42
N THR A 331 -3.26 13.19 20.14
CA THR A 331 -3.05 14.59 19.75
C THR A 331 -2.13 14.71 18.54
N VAL A 332 -1.06 13.88 18.52
CA VAL A 332 -0.10 13.86 17.41
C VAL A 332 -0.76 13.28 16.16
N ALA A 333 -1.58 12.21 16.30
CA ALA A 333 -2.35 11.66 15.21
C ALA A 333 -3.38 12.64 14.63
N ALA A 334 -4.11 13.35 15.49
CA ALA A 334 -5.04 14.38 15.06
C ALA A 334 -4.32 15.51 14.28
N LEU A 335 -3.16 15.97 14.77
CA LEU A 335 -2.33 16.98 14.05
C LEU A 335 -1.88 16.45 12.69
N ALA A 336 -1.44 15.20 12.62
CA ALA A 336 -1.06 14.56 11.36
C ALA A 336 -2.24 14.54 10.37
N LEU A 337 -3.44 14.22 10.82
CA LEU A 337 -4.64 14.25 9.98
C LEU A 337 -5.04 15.65 9.55
N VAL A 338 -4.77 16.70 10.33
CA VAL A 338 -4.96 18.09 9.90
C VAL A 338 -4.11 18.41 8.67
N PHE A 339 -2.86 17.94 8.60
CA PHE A 339 -2.05 18.09 7.40
C PHE A 339 -2.65 17.36 6.20
N VAL A 340 -3.19 16.15 6.39
CA VAL A 340 -3.91 15.43 5.32
C VAL A 340 -5.12 16.24 4.83
N ALA A 341 -5.90 16.80 5.76
CA ALA A 341 -7.07 17.63 5.43
C ALA A 341 -6.68 18.87 4.63
N ILE A 342 -5.58 19.56 5.02
CA ILE A 342 -5.05 20.72 4.28
C ILE A 342 -4.68 20.28 2.85
N GLY A 343 -3.95 19.19 2.68
CA GLY A 343 -3.56 18.68 1.37
C GLY A 343 -4.76 18.31 0.49
N ALA A 344 -5.77 17.64 1.06
CA ALA A 344 -7.00 17.32 0.34
C ALA A 344 -7.81 18.57 -0.02
N ALA A 345 -7.89 19.55 0.88
CA ALA A 345 -8.56 20.84 0.64
C ALA A 345 -7.87 21.65 -0.46
N LEU A 346 -6.54 21.61 -0.56
CA LEU A 346 -5.80 22.26 -1.65
C LEU A 346 -6.19 21.70 -3.02
N GLN A 347 -6.63 20.43 -3.14
CA GLN A 347 -7.12 19.89 -4.40
C GLN A 347 -8.43 20.53 -4.87
N MET A 348 -9.21 21.11 -3.96
CA MET A 348 -10.41 21.87 -4.32
C MET A 348 -10.10 23.22 -4.99
N LEU A 349 -8.85 23.67 -4.96
CA LEU A 349 -8.39 24.87 -5.67
C LEU A 349 -7.83 24.57 -7.06
N PHE A 350 -7.81 23.31 -7.47
CA PHE A 350 -7.28 22.92 -8.77
C PHE A 350 -8.21 23.39 -9.89
N THR A 351 -7.62 23.85 -10.98
CA THR A 351 -8.27 24.31 -12.20
C THR A 351 -7.64 23.60 -13.41
N ALA A 352 -8.22 23.74 -14.58
CA ALA A 352 -7.65 23.21 -15.81
C ALA A 352 -6.20 23.66 -16.08
N THR A 353 -5.79 24.81 -15.53
CA THR A 353 -4.45 25.41 -15.68
C THR A 353 -3.57 25.30 -14.43
N THR A 354 -3.91 24.38 -13.51
CA THR A 354 -3.17 24.20 -12.25
C THR A 354 -1.72 23.83 -12.52
N GLY A 355 -0.80 24.67 -12.01
CA GLY A 355 0.63 24.44 -12.14
C GLY A 355 1.17 23.40 -11.14
N LEU A 356 2.37 22.88 -11.45
CA LEU A 356 3.07 21.86 -10.66
C LEU A 356 3.22 22.25 -9.18
N GLY A 357 3.43 23.54 -8.86
CA GLY A 357 3.62 24.01 -7.50
C GLY A 357 2.45 23.67 -6.57
N LEU A 358 1.22 23.90 -7.02
CA LEU A 358 0.02 23.62 -6.21
C LEU A 358 -0.22 22.10 -6.10
N MET A 359 0.04 21.33 -7.17
CA MET A 359 0.00 19.86 -7.13
C MET A 359 0.99 19.31 -6.09
N CYS A 360 2.24 19.79 -6.12
CA CYS A 360 3.28 19.39 -5.17
C CYS A 360 2.93 19.79 -3.73
N ALA A 361 2.41 21.00 -3.51
CA ALA A 361 2.00 21.45 -2.18
C ALA A 361 0.90 20.56 -1.60
N SER A 362 -0.15 20.27 -2.38
CA SER A 362 -1.22 19.34 -1.97
C SER A 362 -0.66 17.98 -1.59
N MET A 363 0.15 17.37 -2.46
CA MET A 363 0.74 16.06 -2.24
C MET A 363 1.70 16.03 -1.07
N PHE A 364 2.50 17.07 -0.86
CA PHE A 364 3.40 17.20 0.28
C PHE A 364 2.65 17.15 1.61
N PHE A 365 1.58 17.93 1.76
CA PHE A 365 0.80 17.95 3.00
C PHE A 365 0.08 16.62 3.25
N ILE A 366 -0.47 15.96 2.23
CA ILE A 366 -1.05 14.63 2.35
C ILE A 366 0.02 13.64 2.84
N GLY A 367 1.21 13.65 2.20
CA GLY A 367 2.31 12.79 2.59
C GLY A 367 2.78 13.04 4.02
N LEU A 368 2.99 14.31 4.40
CA LEU A 368 3.45 14.72 5.73
C LEU A 368 2.54 14.15 6.84
N GLY A 369 1.24 14.26 6.65
CA GLY A 369 0.28 13.73 7.62
C GLY A 369 0.26 12.20 7.68
N LEU A 370 0.23 11.52 6.54
CA LEU A 370 0.12 10.06 6.49
C LEU A 370 1.41 9.35 6.95
N GLY A 371 2.59 9.95 6.76
CA GLY A 371 3.85 9.39 7.21
C GLY A 371 3.94 9.20 8.72
N GLY A 372 3.41 10.15 9.50
CA GLY A 372 3.37 10.05 10.96
C GLY A 372 2.40 8.96 11.46
N ASN A 373 1.25 8.84 10.80
CA ASN A 373 0.14 8.00 11.29
C ASN A 373 0.50 6.52 11.43
N GLY A 374 1.30 5.96 10.50
CA GLY A 374 1.69 4.55 10.54
C GLY A 374 2.41 4.16 11.83
N THR A 375 3.35 4.98 12.28
CA THR A 375 4.12 4.75 13.54
C THR A 375 3.30 5.07 14.77
N ILE A 376 2.49 6.14 14.73
CA ILE A 376 1.67 6.57 15.87
C ILE A 376 0.62 5.52 16.20
N PHE A 377 -0.12 5.05 15.22
CA PHE A 377 -1.16 4.04 15.43
C PHE A 377 -0.60 2.67 15.83
N MET A 378 0.56 2.29 15.32
CA MET A 378 1.24 1.08 15.79
C MET A 378 1.53 1.15 17.30
N LYS A 379 1.96 2.31 17.82
CA LYS A 379 2.18 2.49 19.27
C LYS A 379 0.88 2.38 20.07
N VAL A 380 -0.22 2.96 19.57
CA VAL A 380 -1.54 2.82 20.20
C VAL A 380 -1.96 1.35 20.27
N VAL A 381 -1.80 0.64 19.17
CA VAL A 381 -2.11 -0.79 19.08
C VAL A 381 -1.28 -1.61 20.06
N LEU A 382 0.04 -1.40 20.07
CA LEU A 382 0.96 -2.13 20.96
C LEU A 382 0.75 -1.80 22.44
N SER A 383 0.28 -0.60 22.79
CA SER A 383 -0.05 -0.24 24.18
C SER A 383 -1.20 -1.07 24.76
N GLY A 384 -2.04 -1.64 23.90
CA GLY A 384 -3.12 -2.55 24.30
C GLY A 384 -2.72 -4.03 24.34
N CYS A 385 -1.46 -4.37 24.00
CA CYS A 385 -0.95 -5.74 23.95
C CYS A 385 -0.11 -6.04 25.19
N SER A 386 -0.20 -7.29 25.69
CA SER A 386 0.89 -7.83 26.52
C SER A 386 2.14 -8.06 25.68
N PRO A 387 3.35 -8.05 26.27
CA PRO A 387 4.60 -8.30 25.54
C PRO A 387 4.58 -9.58 24.69
N GLU A 388 3.90 -10.63 25.18
CA GLU A 388 3.76 -11.92 24.51
C GLU A 388 2.89 -11.84 23.25
N LEU A 389 1.92 -10.93 23.22
CA LEU A 389 0.97 -10.73 22.11
C LEU A 389 1.39 -9.60 21.16
N ALA A 390 2.46 -8.88 21.46
CA ALA A 390 2.90 -7.72 20.66
C ALA A 390 3.21 -8.09 19.21
N GLY A 391 3.86 -9.25 18.98
CA GLY A 391 4.15 -9.75 17.63
C GLY A 391 2.88 -10.07 16.83
N SER A 392 1.94 -10.80 17.44
CA SER A 392 0.65 -11.13 16.81
C SER A 392 -0.23 -9.89 16.60
N GLY A 393 -0.25 -8.97 17.57
CA GLY A 393 -1.02 -7.73 17.49
C GLY A 393 -0.51 -6.80 16.38
N SER A 394 0.81 -6.62 16.27
CA SER A 394 1.43 -5.82 15.19
C SER A 394 1.22 -6.45 13.82
N GLY A 395 1.33 -7.77 13.70
CA GLY A 395 1.04 -8.51 12.48
C GLY A 395 -0.39 -8.30 12.01
N THR A 396 -1.36 -8.51 12.91
CA THR A 396 -2.79 -8.28 12.63
C THR A 396 -3.05 -6.83 12.19
N TYR A 397 -2.48 -5.84 12.89
CA TYR A 397 -2.62 -4.43 12.52
C TYR A 397 -2.06 -4.14 11.12
N ASN A 398 -0.89 -4.69 10.77
CA ASN A 398 -0.28 -4.51 9.46
C ASN A 398 -1.17 -5.02 8.32
N VAL A 399 -1.89 -6.13 8.52
CA VAL A 399 -2.87 -6.63 7.54
C VAL A 399 -3.92 -5.57 7.22
N PHE A 400 -4.53 -4.98 8.25
CA PHE A 400 -5.54 -3.93 8.05
C PHE A 400 -4.95 -2.66 7.45
N ARG A 401 -3.73 -2.29 7.86
CA ARG A 401 -3.01 -1.16 7.28
C ARG A 401 -2.80 -1.35 5.78
N ASP A 402 -2.29 -2.51 5.39
CA ASP A 402 -1.94 -2.78 3.99
C ASP A 402 -3.19 -2.93 3.11
N MET A 403 -4.35 -3.24 3.71
CA MET A 403 -5.64 -3.27 3.02
C MET A 403 -6.30 -1.90 2.88
N SER A 404 -6.03 -0.96 3.78
CA SER A 404 -6.71 0.34 3.79
C SER A 404 -6.46 1.14 2.50
N ALA A 405 -5.24 1.08 1.95
CA ALA A 405 -4.88 1.77 0.72
C ALA A 405 -5.62 1.20 -0.51
N PRO A 406 -5.60 -0.11 -0.79
CA PRO A 406 -6.40 -0.71 -1.88
C PRO A 406 -7.90 -0.47 -1.77
N PHE A 407 -8.43 -0.50 -0.55
CA PHE A 407 -9.84 -0.20 -0.30
C PHE A 407 -10.19 1.22 -0.73
N GLY A 408 -9.34 2.20 -0.40
CA GLY A 408 -9.53 3.58 -0.83
C GLY A 408 -9.45 3.75 -2.35
N VAL A 409 -8.53 3.05 -3.02
CA VAL A 409 -8.47 3.02 -4.50
C VAL A 409 -9.78 2.47 -5.07
N ALA A 410 -10.26 1.34 -4.57
CA ALA A 410 -11.48 0.71 -5.03
C ALA A 410 -12.73 1.60 -4.82
N LEU A 411 -12.71 2.47 -3.82
CA LEU A 411 -13.81 3.38 -3.53
C LEU A 411 -13.73 4.70 -4.32
N PHE A 412 -12.58 5.38 -4.29
CA PHE A 412 -12.47 6.76 -4.77
C PHE A 412 -12.06 6.87 -6.25
N VAL A 413 -11.28 5.92 -6.79
CA VAL A 413 -10.86 6.00 -8.19
C VAL A 413 -12.03 5.83 -9.16
N PRO A 414 -12.98 4.89 -8.97
CA PRO A 414 -14.15 4.81 -9.82
C PRO A 414 -15.07 6.03 -9.71
N MET A 415 -15.13 6.67 -8.53
CA MET A 415 -15.91 7.92 -8.36
C MET A 415 -15.34 9.04 -9.22
N PHE A 416 -14.03 9.12 -9.36
CA PHE A 416 -13.35 10.05 -10.25
C PHE A 416 -13.53 9.64 -11.72
N SER A 417 -13.14 8.41 -12.08
CA SER A 417 -13.07 7.97 -13.48
C SER A 417 -14.43 7.96 -14.20
N LYS A 418 -15.54 7.70 -13.48
CA LYS A 418 -16.88 7.72 -14.06
C LYS A 418 -17.35 9.11 -14.49
N LYS A 419 -16.81 10.16 -13.89
CA LYS A 419 -17.17 11.55 -14.21
C LYS A 419 -16.27 12.13 -15.31
N VAL A 420 -15.20 11.44 -15.66
CA VAL A 420 -14.24 11.88 -16.67
C VAL A 420 -14.62 11.28 -18.03
N ASP A 421 -14.92 12.14 -18.99
CA ASP A 421 -15.18 11.72 -20.38
C ASP A 421 -13.87 11.46 -21.12
N VAL A 422 -13.32 10.25 -20.91
CA VAL A 422 -12.06 9.79 -21.52
C VAL A 422 -12.19 9.74 -23.05
N GLY A 423 -13.39 9.38 -23.57
CA GLY A 423 -13.63 9.29 -25.01
C GLY A 423 -13.41 10.62 -25.72
N THR A 424 -13.94 11.72 -25.19
CA THR A 424 -13.74 13.06 -25.74
C THR A 424 -12.32 13.58 -25.52
N LEU A 425 -11.71 13.32 -24.35
CA LEU A 425 -10.36 13.80 -23.99
C LEU A 425 -9.25 13.28 -24.93
N PHE A 426 -9.38 12.05 -25.42
CA PHE A 426 -8.39 11.42 -26.30
C PHE A 426 -8.85 11.30 -27.76
N ASN A 427 -9.95 11.95 -28.14
CA ASN A 427 -10.44 11.97 -29.53
C ASN A 427 -9.71 13.06 -30.32
N PRO A 428 -8.88 12.71 -31.35
CA PRO A 428 -8.20 13.72 -32.18
C PRO A 428 -9.13 14.63 -32.97
N ALA A 429 -10.39 14.24 -33.15
CA ALA A 429 -11.43 14.98 -33.84
C ALA A 429 -12.32 15.82 -32.93
N ALA A 430 -12.05 15.85 -31.63
CA ALA A 430 -12.87 16.62 -30.66
C ALA A 430 -12.73 18.12 -30.93
N THR A 431 -13.87 18.82 -30.85
CA THR A 431 -13.86 20.29 -30.96
C THR A 431 -13.20 20.91 -29.72
N PRO A 432 -12.59 22.12 -29.85
CA PRO A 432 -12.00 22.79 -28.66
C PRO A 432 -12.99 23.00 -27.51
N GLU A 433 -14.26 23.24 -27.84
CA GLU A 433 -15.33 23.39 -26.82
C GLU A 433 -15.62 22.06 -26.10
N ALA A 434 -15.72 20.95 -26.82
CA ALA A 434 -15.91 19.61 -26.25
C ALA A 434 -14.73 19.21 -25.37
N LEU A 435 -13.50 19.47 -25.82
CA LEU A 435 -12.28 19.21 -25.06
C LEU A 435 -12.24 20.05 -23.76
N GLY A 436 -12.57 21.36 -23.85
CA GLY A 436 -12.67 22.24 -22.68
C GLY A 436 -13.70 21.74 -21.67
N GLY A 437 -14.88 21.31 -22.14
CA GLY A 437 -15.91 20.71 -21.30
C GLY A 437 -15.47 19.42 -20.62
N ALA A 438 -14.77 18.54 -21.32
CA ALA A 438 -14.25 17.29 -20.77
C ALA A 438 -13.13 17.53 -19.70
N ILE A 439 -12.25 18.52 -19.93
CA ILE A 439 -11.25 18.95 -18.95
C ILE A 439 -11.91 19.53 -17.71
N GLN A 440 -12.94 20.37 -17.86
CA GLN A 440 -13.69 20.92 -16.75
C GLN A 440 -14.39 19.80 -15.95
N GLY A 441 -14.98 18.82 -16.64
CA GLY A 441 -15.56 17.64 -16.01
C GLY A 441 -14.55 16.84 -15.17
N CYS A 442 -13.29 16.78 -15.60
CA CYS A 442 -12.19 16.20 -14.83
C CYS A 442 -11.90 17.00 -13.54
N VAL A 443 -11.87 18.32 -13.62
CA VAL A 443 -11.70 19.22 -12.46
C VAL A 443 -12.85 19.03 -11.46
N ASP A 444 -14.08 19.04 -11.92
CA ASP A 444 -15.27 18.87 -11.08
C ASP A 444 -15.33 17.48 -10.43
N ALA A 445 -14.87 16.45 -11.16
CA ALA A 445 -14.72 15.12 -10.62
C ALA A 445 -13.69 15.08 -9.46
N LEU A 446 -12.54 15.73 -9.65
CA LEU A 446 -11.50 15.82 -8.62
C LEU A 446 -12.01 16.56 -7.38
N HIS A 447 -12.68 17.72 -7.56
CA HIS A 447 -13.28 18.50 -6.47
C HIS A 447 -14.29 17.67 -5.67
N SER A 448 -15.16 16.91 -6.35
CA SER A 448 -16.17 16.06 -5.71
C SER A 448 -15.50 14.98 -4.83
N VAL A 449 -14.43 14.35 -5.34
CA VAL A 449 -13.69 13.33 -4.59
C VAL A 449 -12.92 13.97 -3.43
N ALA A 450 -12.27 15.11 -3.66
CA ALA A 450 -11.51 15.84 -2.63
C ALA A 450 -12.42 16.26 -1.46
N LEU A 451 -13.64 16.72 -1.75
CA LEU A 451 -14.62 17.06 -0.70
C LEU A 451 -14.94 15.85 0.20
N ILE A 452 -15.23 14.70 -0.40
CA ILE A 452 -15.52 13.47 0.36
C ILE A 452 -14.29 13.06 1.18
N GLN A 453 -13.09 13.18 0.61
CA GLN A 453 -11.85 12.88 1.31
C GLN A 453 -11.66 13.80 2.53
N VAL A 454 -11.90 15.09 2.41
CA VAL A 454 -11.85 16.04 3.54
C VAL A 454 -12.82 15.62 4.64
N VAL A 455 -14.05 15.26 4.28
CA VAL A 455 -15.07 14.78 5.25
C VAL A 455 -14.59 13.51 5.95
N CYS A 456 -14.02 12.54 5.22
CA CYS A 456 -13.47 11.31 5.79
C CYS A 456 -12.32 11.61 6.77
N VAL A 457 -11.42 12.53 6.43
CA VAL A 457 -10.31 12.93 7.30
C VAL A 457 -10.79 13.63 8.56
N ILE A 458 -11.79 14.52 8.45
CA ILE A 458 -12.40 15.18 9.61
C ILE A 458 -13.05 14.13 10.53
N ALA A 459 -13.76 13.15 9.97
CA ALA A 459 -14.28 12.02 10.76
C ALA A 459 -13.15 11.25 11.43
N GLY A 460 -12.04 11.03 10.75
CA GLY A 460 -10.82 10.42 11.31
C GLY A 460 -10.24 11.21 12.47
N ILE A 461 -10.21 12.55 12.39
CA ILE A 461 -9.78 13.43 13.49
C ILE A 461 -10.69 13.25 14.71
N VAL A 462 -12.00 13.21 14.52
CA VAL A 462 -12.97 12.98 15.62
C VAL A 462 -12.70 11.63 16.27
N VAL A 463 -12.48 10.57 15.49
CA VAL A 463 -12.16 9.23 16.01
C VAL A 463 -10.82 9.23 16.77
N CYS A 464 -9.82 10.02 16.34
CA CYS A 464 -8.55 10.15 17.07
C CYS A 464 -8.76 10.65 18.51
N PHE A 465 -9.68 11.57 18.75
CA PHE A 465 -9.97 12.03 20.11
C PHE A 465 -10.66 10.96 20.98
N MET A 466 -11.24 9.92 20.39
CA MET A 466 -11.80 8.77 21.11
C MET A 466 -10.72 7.73 21.49
N LEU A 467 -9.49 7.88 21.00
CA LEU A 467 -8.38 6.99 21.36
C LEU A 467 -8.10 7.06 22.88
N PRO A 468 -7.79 5.91 23.51
CA PRO A 468 -7.47 5.89 24.94
C PRO A 468 -6.18 6.68 25.21
N LYS A 469 -6.09 7.28 26.37
CA LYS A 469 -4.87 7.91 26.86
C LYS A 469 -3.85 6.83 27.22
N ILE A 470 -2.59 7.03 26.82
CA ILE A 470 -1.53 6.01 27.00
C ILE A 470 -0.59 6.40 28.14
N TYR A 471 -0.38 7.69 28.38
CA TYR A 471 0.62 8.18 29.32
C TYR A 471 0.09 8.49 30.74
N GLU A 472 -1.21 8.62 30.94
CA GLU A 472 -1.81 8.82 32.26
C GLU A 472 -1.59 7.63 33.23
N ASN A 473 -1.31 6.43 32.72
CA ASN A 473 -1.10 5.20 33.52
C ASN A 473 0.37 4.98 33.94
N LYS A 474 1.30 5.90 33.68
CA LYS A 474 2.70 5.78 34.10
C LYS A 474 3.02 6.47 35.43
N GLU A 475 2.07 7.25 35.96
CA GLU A 475 2.23 7.97 37.26
C GLU A 475 1.35 7.35 38.39
N ALA A 476 0.66 6.25 38.15
CA ALA A 476 -0.04 5.43 39.13
C ALA A 476 0.62 4.05 39.19
#